data_34365d5661f9bbd97e863b94bd6bfe67
#
_entry.id   34365d5661f9bbd97e863b94bd6bfe67
#
_cell.length_a   1.000
_cell.length_b   1.000
_cell.length_c   1.000
_cell.angle_alpha   90.00
_cell.angle_beta   90.00
_cell.angle_gamma   90.00
#
_symmetry.space_group_name_H-M   'P 1'
#
loop_
_entity.id
_entity.type
_entity.pdbx_description
1 polymer ?
#
loop_
_entity_poly.entity_id
_entity_poly.type
_entity_poly.pdbx_seq_one_letter_code
_entity_poly.pdbx_strand_id
1 'polypeptide(L)'
;CLSEQVPEKLGITIHRIKNTDLTGPVFSKNTFSAFGCISFNEWINTNNISHLLISGIETPICIYQTCVEALRKGLKVTVLSDCVGARRLHDSDAIIAQLQSFGCCVIPVESVVYSLIRDSKHPSFKEITKLVRGRS
;
A
#
# COMPACT_ATOMS: atom_id res chain seq x y z
N CYS A 1 -8.47 2.18 -0.64
CA CYS A 1 -9.15 1.13 0.16
C CYS A 1 -8.27 0.65 1.31
N LEU A 2 -8.88 0.03 2.31
CA LEU A 2 -8.21 -0.60 3.44
C LEU A 2 -8.51 -2.09 3.44
N SER A 3 -7.56 -2.91 3.89
CA SER A 3 -7.83 -4.31 4.22
C SER A 3 -7.46 -4.59 5.68
N GLU A 4 -8.39 -5.17 6.42
CA GLU A 4 -8.26 -5.46 7.85
C GLU A 4 -8.18 -6.98 8.06
N GLN A 5 -7.12 -7.42 8.78
CA GLN A 5 -6.91 -8.83 9.07
C GLN A 5 -7.68 -9.24 10.32
N VAL A 6 -8.69 -10.11 10.17
CA VAL A 6 -9.47 -10.67 11.30
C VAL A 6 -9.81 -9.59 12.33
N PRO A 7 -10.53 -8.52 11.96
CA PRO A 7 -10.70 -7.32 12.80
C PRO A 7 -11.36 -7.62 14.16
N GLU A 8 -12.14 -8.68 14.26
CA GLU A 8 -12.74 -9.14 15.51
C GLU A 8 -11.72 -9.68 16.53
N LYS A 9 -10.50 -10.03 16.09
CA LYS A 9 -9.42 -10.54 16.95
C LYS A 9 -8.25 -9.55 17.08
N LEU A 10 -7.88 -8.93 15.96
CA LEU A 10 -6.69 -8.06 15.88
C LEU A 10 -7.04 -6.58 15.98
N GLY A 11 -8.33 -6.24 16.00
CA GLY A 11 -8.82 -4.88 16.02
C GLY A 11 -8.92 -4.27 14.63
N ILE A 12 -9.64 -3.16 14.57
CA ILE A 12 -9.86 -2.37 13.36
C ILE A 12 -8.68 -1.43 13.11
N THR A 13 -8.60 -0.91 11.90
CA THR A 13 -7.66 0.16 11.56
C THR A 13 -7.76 1.34 12.53
N ILE A 14 -6.62 1.83 12.99
CA ILE A 14 -6.54 2.92 13.97
C ILE A 14 -7.27 4.18 13.48
N HIS A 15 -7.91 4.90 14.42
CA HIS A 15 -8.70 6.09 14.11
C HIS A 15 -7.93 7.15 13.33
N ARG A 16 -6.62 7.31 13.58
CA ARG A 16 -5.77 8.26 12.88
C ARG A 16 -5.72 8.01 11.36
N ILE A 17 -5.83 6.76 10.93
CA ILE A 17 -5.90 6.40 9.50
C ILE A 17 -7.35 6.47 9.01
N LYS A 18 -8.30 5.95 9.79
CA LYS A 18 -9.74 5.97 9.43
C LYS A 18 -10.31 7.38 9.27
N ASN A 19 -9.84 8.33 10.06
CA ASN A 19 -10.30 9.72 10.03
C ASN A 19 -9.63 10.58 8.96
N THR A 20 -8.72 10.02 8.16
CA THR A 20 -8.33 10.67 6.91
C THR A 20 -9.49 10.53 5.91
N ASP A 21 -9.61 11.47 4.97
CA ASP A 21 -10.67 11.48 3.94
C ASP A 21 -10.58 10.27 2.98
N LEU A 22 -10.44 9.07 3.55
CA LEU A 22 -10.42 7.81 2.81
C LEU A 22 -11.85 7.45 2.42
N THR A 23 -12.24 7.82 1.21
CA THR A 23 -13.55 7.50 0.62
C THR A 23 -13.66 6.07 0.12
N GLY A 24 -12.59 5.28 0.22
CA GLY A 24 -12.55 3.92 -0.30
C GLY A 24 -13.10 2.87 0.68
N PRO A 25 -13.49 1.69 0.16
CA PRO A 25 -14.02 0.61 0.97
C PRO A 25 -13.01 0.01 1.95
N VAL A 26 -13.54 -0.63 2.99
CA VAL A 26 -12.79 -1.42 3.96
C VAL A 26 -13.15 -2.89 3.76
N PHE A 27 -12.15 -3.74 3.60
CA PHE A 27 -12.31 -5.18 3.38
C PHE A 27 -11.77 -5.96 4.57
N SER A 28 -12.62 -6.73 5.25
CA SER A 28 -12.20 -7.69 6.25
C SER A 28 -11.74 -8.99 5.59
N LYS A 29 -10.64 -9.56 6.05
CA LYS A 29 -10.07 -10.78 5.48
C LYS A 29 -9.50 -11.71 6.54
N ASN A 30 -9.60 -13.01 6.29
CA ASN A 30 -8.95 -14.05 7.10
C ASN A 30 -7.64 -14.52 6.47
N THR A 31 -7.49 -14.39 5.16
CA THR A 31 -6.26 -14.72 4.42
C THR A 31 -5.23 -13.62 4.56
N PHE A 32 -3.95 -13.96 4.45
CA PHE A 32 -2.89 -12.94 4.52
C PHE A 32 -2.89 -12.05 3.30
N SER A 33 -3.04 -12.62 2.10
CA SER A 33 -3.26 -11.83 0.89
C SER A 33 -4.62 -11.14 0.89
N ALA A 34 -4.68 -9.90 0.40
CA ALA A 34 -5.94 -9.20 0.18
C ALA A 34 -6.80 -9.89 -0.89
N PHE A 35 -6.18 -10.56 -1.84
CA PHE A 35 -6.87 -11.28 -2.91
C PHE A 35 -7.62 -12.54 -2.45
N GLY A 36 -7.40 -13.03 -1.25
CA GLY A 36 -8.26 -14.04 -0.64
C GLY A 36 -9.62 -13.52 -0.19
N CYS A 37 -9.86 -12.21 -0.22
CA CYS A 37 -11.14 -11.58 0.02
C CYS A 37 -11.92 -11.42 -1.31
N ILE A 38 -13.08 -12.07 -1.42
CA ILE A 38 -13.90 -12.05 -2.65
C ILE A 38 -14.30 -10.63 -3.00
N SER A 39 -14.83 -9.87 -2.05
CA SER A 39 -15.28 -8.50 -2.29
C SER A 39 -14.14 -7.54 -2.68
N PHE A 40 -12.91 -7.79 -2.23
CA PHE A 40 -11.74 -7.06 -2.71
C PHE A 40 -11.47 -7.35 -4.20
N ASN A 41 -11.51 -8.64 -4.60
CA ASN A 41 -11.31 -9.02 -6.01
C ASN A 41 -12.38 -8.40 -6.91
N GLU A 42 -13.66 -8.47 -6.50
CA GLU A 42 -14.78 -7.88 -7.23
C GLU A 42 -14.58 -6.37 -7.38
N TRP A 43 -14.16 -5.69 -6.31
CA TRP A 43 -13.91 -4.25 -6.34
C TRP A 43 -12.76 -3.87 -7.28
N ILE A 44 -11.64 -4.61 -7.27
CA ILE A 44 -10.51 -4.42 -8.19
C ILE A 44 -10.99 -4.53 -9.65
N ASN A 45 -11.77 -5.57 -9.97
CA ASN A 45 -12.25 -5.82 -11.32
C ASN A 45 -13.27 -4.77 -11.76
N THR A 46 -14.27 -4.47 -10.92
CA THR A 46 -15.35 -3.51 -11.23
C THR A 46 -14.81 -2.10 -11.48
N ASN A 47 -13.76 -1.72 -10.75
CA ASN A 47 -13.15 -0.40 -10.91
C ASN A 47 -11.98 -0.38 -11.92
N ASN A 48 -11.75 -1.49 -12.65
CA ASN A 48 -10.68 -1.61 -13.64
C ASN A 48 -9.30 -1.20 -13.09
N ILE A 49 -9.01 -1.57 -11.84
CA ILE A 49 -7.72 -1.24 -11.21
C ILE A 49 -6.63 -2.03 -11.90
N SER A 50 -5.62 -1.35 -12.40
CA SER A 50 -4.46 -1.94 -13.09
C SER A 50 -3.14 -1.76 -12.34
N HIS A 51 -3.13 -0.93 -11.29
CA HIS A 51 -1.94 -0.63 -10.53
C HIS A 51 -2.28 -0.45 -9.05
N LEU A 52 -1.54 -1.13 -8.18
CA LEU A 52 -1.67 -1.03 -6.72
C LEU A 52 -0.49 -0.26 -6.14
N LEU A 53 -0.78 0.77 -5.35
CA LEU A 53 0.16 1.37 -4.41
C LEU A 53 -0.07 0.71 -3.06
N ILE A 54 0.93 0.02 -2.52
CA ILE A 54 0.79 -0.81 -1.33
C ILE A 54 1.58 -0.22 -0.16
N SER A 55 0.89 -0.11 0.97
CA SER A 55 1.44 0.29 2.27
C SER A 55 0.84 -0.57 3.38
N GLY A 56 1.44 -0.56 4.57
CA GLY A 56 0.91 -1.22 5.76
C GLY A 56 1.83 -2.29 6.35
N ILE A 57 1.25 -3.22 7.07
CA ILE A 57 1.92 -4.29 7.82
C ILE A 57 1.25 -5.64 7.61
N GLU A 58 1.95 -6.77 7.77
CA GLU A 58 3.42 -6.88 7.94
C GLU A 58 4.06 -7.13 6.59
N THR A 59 5.22 -6.51 6.34
CA THR A 59 5.95 -6.65 5.07
C THR A 59 6.18 -8.11 4.67
N PRO A 60 6.68 -9.02 5.55
CA PRO A 60 6.95 -10.41 5.18
C PRO A 60 5.70 -11.30 5.08
N ILE A 61 4.53 -10.81 5.41
CA ILE A 61 3.31 -11.62 5.47
C ILE A 61 2.26 -11.08 4.49
N CYS A 62 1.46 -10.12 4.93
CA CYS A 62 0.32 -9.63 4.16
C CYS A 62 0.76 -8.84 2.92
N ILE A 63 1.76 -7.98 3.07
CA ILE A 63 2.29 -7.18 1.97
C ILE A 63 2.90 -8.10 0.91
N TYR A 64 3.82 -9.00 1.31
CA TYR A 64 4.46 -9.95 0.40
C TYR A 64 3.44 -10.76 -0.41
N GLN A 65 2.51 -11.43 0.28
CA GLN A 65 1.53 -12.28 -0.40
C GLN A 65 0.60 -11.52 -1.32
N THR A 66 0.16 -10.32 -0.90
CA THR A 66 -0.69 -9.46 -1.73
C THR A 66 0.05 -8.99 -2.99
N CYS A 67 1.31 -8.58 -2.88
CA CYS A 67 2.14 -8.18 -4.01
C CYS A 67 2.33 -9.32 -5.02
N VAL A 68 2.70 -10.50 -4.53
CA VAL A 68 2.92 -11.68 -5.39
C VAL A 68 1.66 -12.08 -6.14
N GLU A 69 0.51 -12.08 -5.47
CA GLU A 69 -0.78 -12.37 -6.12
C GLU A 69 -1.19 -11.28 -7.11
N ALA A 70 -0.99 -10.00 -6.79
CA ALA A 70 -1.24 -8.90 -7.70
C ALA A 70 -0.45 -9.05 -9.01
N LEU A 71 0.86 -9.33 -8.90
CA LEU A 71 1.72 -9.56 -10.07
C LEU A 71 1.23 -10.76 -10.91
N ARG A 72 0.85 -11.88 -10.27
CA ARG A 72 0.29 -13.05 -10.96
C ARG A 72 -1.01 -12.75 -11.70
N LYS A 73 -1.77 -11.79 -11.22
CA LYS A 73 -2.99 -11.28 -11.87
C LYS A 73 -2.71 -10.24 -12.96
N GLY A 74 -1.46 -9.93 -13.24
CA GLY A 74 -1.06 -8.95 -14.25
C GLY A 74 -1.18 -7.48 -13.81
N LEU A 75 -1.38 -7.24 -12.52
CA LEU A 75 -1.42 -5.88 -11.98
C LEU A 75 0.00 -5.33 -11.82
N LYS A 76 0.17 -4.03 -12.03
CA LYS A 76 1.37 -3.31 -11.62
C LYS A 76 1.34 -3.10 -10.11
N VAL A 77 2.49 -3.21 -9.47
CA VAL A 77 2.62 -3.05 -8.02
C VAL A 77 3.73 -2.06 -7.71
N THR A 78 3.41 -1.05 -6.91
CA THR A 78 4.38 -0.18 -6.26
C THR A 78 4.24 -0.32 -4.74
N VAL A 79 5.32 -0.71 -4.09
CA VAL A 79 5.42 -0.75 -2.63
C VAL A 79 6.01 0.57 -2.14
N LEU A 80 5.35 1.23 -1.21
CA LEU A 80 5.82 2.46 -0.60
C LEU A 80 6.81 2.12 0.52
N SER A 81 8.12 2.19 0.23
CA SER A 81 9.19 1.67 1.09
C SER A 81 9.21 2.26 2.50
N ASP A 82 8.77 3.50 2.65
CA ASP A 82 8.69 4.24 3.91
C ASP A 82 7.30 4.16 4.57
N CYS A 83 6.38 3.41 3.98
CA CYS A 83 5.02 3.20 4.46
C CYS A 83 4.69 1.72 4.69
N VAL A 84 5.68 0.83 4.66
CA VAL A 84 5.54 -0.58 5.05
C VAL A 84 6.39 -0.87 6.27
N GLY A 85 6.01 -1.86 7.05
CA GLY A 85 6.72 -2.21 8.27
C GLY A 85 6.59 -3.67 8.65
N ALA A 86 7.52 -4.11 9.48
CA ALA A 86 7.55 -5.45 10.05
C ALA A 86 8.04 -5.40 11.49
N ARG A 87 7.69 -6.43 12.29
CA ARG A 87 8.21 -6.61 13.65
C ARG A 87 9.73 -6.74 13.69
N ARG A 88 10.32 -7.25 12.62
CA ARG A 88 11.76 -7.40 12.45
C ARG A 88 12.18 -6.67 11.19
N LEU A 89 12.94 -5.59 11.34
CA LEU A 89 13.38 -4.75 10.22
C LEU A 89 14.18 -5.53 9.18
N HIS A 90 15.08 -6.41 9.63
CA HIS A 90 15.88 -7.23 8.73
C HIS A 90 15.04 -8.13 7.81
N ASP A 91 13.92 -8.69 8.32
CA ASP A 91 12.99 -9.48 7.50
C ASP A 91 12.32 -8.59 6.44
N SER A 92 12.01 -7.33 6.79
CA SER A 92 11.44 -6.36 5.85
C SER A 92 12.38 -6.09 4.67
N ASP A 93 13.66 -5.83 4.94
CA ASP A 93 14.64 -5.52 3.91
C ASP A 93 14.82 -6.69 2.92
N ALA A 94 14.91 -7.93 3.43
CA ALA A 94 15.01 -9.11 2.61
C ALA A 94 13.77 -9.29 1.69
N ILE A 95 12.57 -9.06 2.21
CA ILE A 95 11.33 -9.15 1.45
C ILE A 95 11.21 -8.03 0.42
N ILE A 96 11.59 -6.83 0.74
CA ILE A 96 11.61 -5.71 -0.20
C ILE A 96 12.52 -6.03 -1.39
N ALA A 97 13.73 -6.53 -1.14
CA ALA A 97 14.64 -6.96 -2.20
C ALA A 97 14.04 -8.08 -3.07
N GLN A 98 13.36 -9.05 -2.45
CA GLN A 98 12.67 -10.12 -3.18
C GLN A 98 11.53 -9.59 -4.04
N LEU A 99 10.70 -8.67 -3.52
CA LEU A 99 9.61 -8.07 -4.28
C LEU A 99 10.12 -7.26 -5.48
N GLN A 100 11.23 -6.54 -5.33
CA GLN A 100 11.89 -5.86 -6.44
C GLN A 100 12.33 -6.86 -7.54
N SER A 101 12.91 -8.00 -7.16
CA SER A 101 13.32 -9.04 -8.12
C SER A 101 12.14 -9.65 -8.87
N PHE A 102 10.95 -9.64 -8.28
CA PHE A 102 9.69 -10.09 -8.91
C PHE A 102 9.05 -9.05 -9.82
N GLY A 103 9.58 -7.82 -9.87
CA GLY A 103 9.08 -6.75 -10.71
C GLY A 103 8.18 -5.73 -10.01
N CYS A 104 8.11 -5.75 -8.68
CA CYS A 104 7.50 -4.63 -7.95
C CYS A 104 8.39 -3.38 -8.07
N CYS A 105 7.78 -2.23 -8.32
CA CYS A 105 8.42 -0.96 -8.07
C CYS A 105 8.46 -0.71 -6.55
N VAL A 106 9.62 -0.33 -6.01
CA VAL A 106 9.75 -0.01 -4.57
C VAL A 106 10.37 1.36 -4.44
N ILE A 107 9.58 2.32 -4.00
CA ILE A 107 9.97 3.74 -3.89
C ILE A 107 9.31 4.38 -2.68
N PRO A 108 9.88 5.44 -2.10
CA PRO A 108 9.25 6.18 -1.01
C PRO A 108 8.02 6.95 -1.52
N VAL A 109 7.08 7.23 -0.61
CA VAL A 109 5.86 7.98 -0.94
C VAL A 109 6.15 9.35 -1.54
N GLU A 110 7.24 9.98 -1.12
CA GLU A 110 7.69 11.27 -1.67
C GLU A 110 7.90 11.18 -3.19
N SER A 111 8.58 10.13 -3.66
CA SER A 111 8.81 9.90 -5.10
C SER A 111 7.50 9.74 -5.87
N VAL A 112 6.52 9.04 -5.28
CA VAL A 112 5.18 8.91 -5.89
C VAL A 112 4.52 10.27 -6.02
N VAL A 113 4.48 11.03 -4.93
CA VAL A 113 3.78 12.32 -4.88
C VAL A 113 4.39 13.30 -5.89
N TYR A 114 5.73 13.42 -5.92
CA TYR A 114 6.38 14.31 -6.90
C TYR A 114 6.23 13.82 -8.35
N SER A 115 6.15 12.52 -8.57
CA SER A 115 5.86 11.98 -9.92
C SER A 115 4.45 12.32 -10.41
N LEU A 116 3.49 12.46 -9.51
CA LEU A 116 2.12 12.84 -9.84
C LEU A 116 2.00 14.33 -10.19
N ILE A 117 2.64 15.21 -9.43
CA ILE A 117 2.59 16.66 -9.69
C ILE A 117 3.53 17.11 -10.81
N ARG A 118 4.62 16.37 -11.06
CA ARG A 118 5.59 16.53 -12.18
C ARG A 118 6.31 17.88 -12.30
N ASP A 119 5.73 18.97 -11.85
CA ASP A 119 6.24 20.32 -12.06
C ASP A 119 6.17 21.15 -10.77
N SER A 120 7.23 21.90 -10.50
CA SER A 120 7.28 22.86 -9.38
C SER A 120 6.29 24.02 -9.52
N LYS A 121 5.71 24.24 -10.69
CA LYS A 121 4.62 25.19 -10.93
C LYS A 121 3.23 24.62 -10.63
N HIS A 122 3.12 23.32 -10.30
CA HIS A 122 1.84 22.70 -9.95
C HIS A 122 1.20 23.43 -8.76
N PRO A 123 -0.12 23.72 -8.80
CA PRO A 123 -0.79 24.48 -7.74
C PRO A 123 -0.54 23.95 -6.33
N SER A 124 -0.51 22.62 -6.15
CA SER A 124 -0.28 21.94 -4.87
C SER A 124 1.20 21.81 -4.47
N PHE A 125 2.15 22.26 -5.28
CA PHE A 125 3.58 22.06 -5.02
C PHE A 125 4.04 22.58 -3.65
N LYS A 126 3.62 23.80 -3.29
CA LYS A 126 4.02 24.41 -2.01
C LYS A 126 3.47 23.65 -0.80
N GLU A 127 2.23 23.18 -0.90
CA GLU A 127 1.56 22.42 0.15
C GLU A 127 2.22 21.05 0.34
N ILE A 128 2.47 20.35 -0.74
CA ILE A 128 3.17 19.07 -0.77
C ILE A 128 4.58 19.19 -0.19
N THR A 129 5.34 20.22 -0.62
CA THR A 129 6.69 20.46 -0.11
C THR A 129 6.68 20.73 1.40
N LYS A 130 5.67 21.42 1.92
CA LYS A 130 5.52 21.65 3.36
C LYS A 130 5.28 20.33 4.11
N LEU A 131 4.41 19.47 3.58
CA LEU A 131 4.13 18.14 4.17
C LEU A 131 5.38 17.26 4.16
N VAL A 132 6.09 17.21 3.05
CA VAL A 132 7.32 16.41 2.92
C VAL A 132 8.41 16.87 3.90
N ARG A 133 8.63 18.17 4.03
CA ARG A 133 9.59 18.74 5.00
C ARG A 133 9.19 18.52 6.46
N GLY A 134 7.92 18.35 6.75
CA GLY A 134 7.41 18.05 8.09
C GLY A 134 7.50 16.57 8.49
N ARG A 135 7.97 15.70 7.60
CA ARG A 135 8.22 14.27 7.85
C ARG A 135 9.63 14.11 8.42
N SER A 136 9.85 14.44 9.66
CA SER A 136 11.09 14.16 10.40
C SER A 136 10.87 13.08 11.46
#